data_00dba1c676ed475a6225679dd4ad03ef
#
_entry.id   00dba1c676ed475a6225679dd4ad03ef
#
_cell.length_a   1.000
_cell.length_b   1.000
_cell.length_c   1.000
_cell.angle_alpha   90.00
_cell.angle_beta   90.00
_cell.angle_gamma   90.00
#
_symmetry.space_group_name_H-M   'P 1'
#
loop_
_entity.id
_entity.type
_entity.pdbx_description
1 polymer ?
#
loop_
_entity_poly.entity_id
_entity_poly.type
_entity_poly.pdbx_seq_one_letter_code
_entity_poly.pdbx_strand_id
1 'polypeptide(L)'
;MEAIFLNKHTYSLKDFSTKGDLSNHIRNLLLRYSEGETLSEPDFNFMKELLANHHSYATKVGCRGIASMQKIRTEYGNYGFQITRHDNSRTDFSWTACVTPRNNLYDIKKACRESIALDIQNYKSKIYEAGLPICPITGKPVPRENAHIHHQDLSFDTIFSQWVHENNIIPSEIQIDGHQDGSSTRYFRDPDIAKNFRDYHNKKATLILLDKTAHLKLKKKAYD
;
A
#
# COMPACT_ATOMS: atom_id res chain seq x y z
N MET A 1 3.18 -45.75 -24.28
CA MET A 1 2.81 -44.68 -23.34
C MET A 1 4.07 -43.86 -23.08
N GLU A 2 4.28 -42.81 -23.86
CA GLU A 2 5.40 -41.92 -23.67
C GLU A 2 5.12 -41.00 -22.48
N ALA A 3 5.98 -41.08 -21.48
CA ALA A 3 5.96 -40.18 -20.36
C ALA A 3 6.36 -38.79 -20.91
N ILE A 4 5.42 -37.83 -20.92
CA ILE A 4 5.67 -36.44 -21.17
C ILE A 4 6.55 -35.94 -20.00
N PHE A 5 7.86 -35.87 -20.26
CA PHE A 5 8.78 -35.13 -19.38
C PHE A 5 8.35 -33.67 -19.39
N LEU A 6 7.55 -33.29 -18.39
CA LEU A 6 7.34 -31.88 -18.05
C LEU A 6 8.71 -31.28 -17.73
N ASN A 7 9.25 -30.51 -18.68
CA ASN A 7 10.43 -29.69 -18.47
C ASN A 7 10.21 -28.87 -17.20
N LYS A 8 10.89 -29.23 -16.12
CA LYS A 8 10.96 -28.44 -14.88
C LYS A 8 11.79 -27.17 -15.18
N HIS A 9 11.18 -26.19 -15.83
CA HIS A 9 11.80 -24.87 -15.94
C HIS A 9 11.77 -24.25 -14.54
N THR A 10 12.93 -24.24 -13.91
CA THR A 10 13.15 -23.50 -12.66
C THR A 10 13.44 -22.05 -13.04
N TYR A 11 12.51 -21.16 -12.83
CA TYR A 11 12.72 -19.72 -13.02
C TYR A 11 13.40 -19.12 -11.80
N SER A 12 14.30 -18.15 -12.04
CA SER A 12 14.89 -17.27 -11.03
C SER A 12 14.47 -15.83 -11.30
N LEU A 13 14.53 -14.95 -10.29
CA LEU A 13 14.27 -13.52 -10.49
C LEU A 13 15.23 -12.88 -11.51
N LYS A 14 16.42 -13.44 -11.68
CA LYS A 14 17.43 -12.98 -12.63
C LYS A 14 17.06 -13.19 -14.10
N ASP A 15 16.09 -14.05 -14.37
CA ASP A 15 15.63 -14.35 -15.74
C ASP A 15 14.72 -13.25 -16.30
N PHE A 16 14.34 -12.26 -15.49
CA PHE A 16 13.46 -11.17 -15.89
C PHE A 16 14.21 -9.85 -16.02
N SER A 17 14.22 -9.31 -17.24
CA SER A 17 14.92 -8.05 -17.56
C SER A 17 14.18 -6.82 -17.02
N THR A 18 12.84 -6.88 -16.89
CA THR A 18 12.02 -5.77 -16.43
C THR A 18 11.04 -6.19 -15.33
N LYS A 19 10.64 -5.21 -14.51
CA LYS A 19 9.54 -5.41 -13.53
C LYS A 19 8.21 -5.77 -14.21
N GLY A 20 8.01 -5.33 -15.43
CA GLY A 20 6.83 -5.65 -16.24
C GLY A 20 6.78 -7.13 -16.57
N ASP A 21 7.89 -7.71 -17.07
CA ASP A 21 8.00 -9.13 -17.41
C ASP A 21 7.82 -10.00 -16.19
N LEU A 22 8.48 -9.65 -15.08
CA LEU A 22 8.30 -10.32 -13.79
C LEU A 22 6.83 -10.29 -13.33
N SER A 23 6.17 -9.13 -13.41
CA SER A 23 4.76 -9.00 -13.05
C SER A 23 3.85 -9.85 -13.93
N ASN A 24 4.11 -9.92 -15.23
CA ASN A 24 3.34 -10.74 -16.17
C ASN A 24 3.54 -12.23 -15.88
N HIS A 25 4.77 -12.64 -15.58
CA HIS A 25 5.06 -14.03 -15.19
C HIS A 25 4.25 -14.43 -13.93
N ILE A 26 4.23 -13.59 -12.89
CA ILE A 26 3.49 -13.86 -11.65
C ILE A 26 1.97 -13.90 -11.90
N ARG A 27 1.43 -13.04 -12.76
CA ARG A 27 0.01 -13.11 -13.16
C ARG A 27 -0.31 -14.43 -13.88
N ASN A 28 0.55 -14.86 -14.79
CA ASN A 28 0.41 -16.12 -15.50
C ASN A 28 0.54 -17.31 -14.52
N LEU A 29 1.42 -17.22 -13.51
CA LEU A 29 1.53 -18.20 -12.45
C LEU A 29 0.21 -18.30 -11.67
N LEU A 30 -0.39 -17.16 -11.26
CA LEU A 30 -1.69 -17.14 -10.60
C LEU A 30 -2.81 -17.78 -11.44
N LEU A 31 -2.76 -17.68 -12.77
CA LEU A 31 -3.76 -18.30 -13.65
C LEU A 31 -3.65 -19.83 -13.73
N ARG A 32 -2.48 -20.40 -13.44
CA ARG A 32 -2.25 -21.86 -13.50
C ARG A 32 -2.86 -22.63 -12.33
N TYR A 33 -3.11 -21.96 -11.21
CA TYR A 33 -3.61 -22.59 -9.99
C TYR A 33 -5.08 -22.28 -9.75
N SER A 34 -5.81 -23.23 -9.17
CA SER A 34 -7.14 -23.02 -8.61
C SER A 34 -7.05 -22.34 -7.24
N GLU A 35 -8.15 -21.71 -6.80
CA GLU A 35 -8.22 -21.14 -5.45
C GLU A 35 -8.05 -22.24 -4.38
N GLY A 36 -7.18 -22.01 -3.40
CA GLY A 36 -6.82 -22.99 -2.37
C GLY A 36 -5.74 -23.99 -2.80
N GLU A 37 -5.37 -24.04 -4.07
CA GLU A 37 -4.35 -24.94 -4.57
C GLU A 37 -2.93 -24.50 -4.12
N THR A 38 -2.15 -25.48 -3.65
CA THR A 38 -0.76 -25.27 -3.23
C THR A 38 0.15 -25.24 -4.44
N LEU A 39 1.11 -24.32 -4.43
CA LEU A 39 2.10 -24.18 -5.50
C LEU A 39 2.98 -25.43 -5.59
N SER A 40 3.35 -25.80 -6.82
CA SER A 40 4.39 -26.80 -7.09
C SER A 40 5.74 -26.37 -6.51
N GLU A 41 6.62 -27.32 -6.29
CA GLU A 41 7.96 -27.03 -5.74
C GLU A 41 8.75 -25.97 -6.52
N PRO A 42 8.82 -25.99 -7.86
CA PRO A 42 9.50 -24.94 -8.63
C PRO A 42 8.87 -23.57 -8.45
N ASP A 43 7.54 -23.46 -8.51
CA ASP A 43 6.83 -22.19 -8.35
C ASP A 43 6.90 -21.69 -6.90
N PHE A 44 6.89 -22.58 -5.92
CA PHE A 44 7.10 -22.26 -4.52
C PHE A 44 8.50 -21.64 -4.29
N ASN A 45 9.55 -22.25 -4.83
CA ASN A 45 10.91 -21.76 -4.69
C ASN A 45 11.08 -20.40 -5.35
N PHE A 46 10.52 -20.20 -6.55
CA PHE A 46 10.48 -18.89 -7.22
C PHE A 46 9.77 -17.83 -6.38
N MET A 47 8.57 -18.13 -5.88
CA MET A 47 7.79 -17.19 -5.07
C MET A 47 8.42 -16.93 -3.70
N LYS A 48 9.16 -17.89 -3.14
CA LYS A 48 9.94 -17.71 -1.91
C LYS A 48 11.12 -16.76 -2.13
N GLU A 49 11.84 -16.88 -3.26
CA GLU A 49 12.88 -15.93 -3.66
C GLU A 49 12.29 -14.50 -3.81
N LEU A 50 11.16 -14.38 -4.49
CA LEU A 50 10.46 -13.10 -4.67
C LEU A 50 10.04 -12.49 -3.32
N LEU A 51 9.49 -13.31 -2.42
CA LEU A 51 9.01 -12.85 -1.11
C LEU A 51 10.14 -12.26 -0.25
N ALA A 52 11.39 -12.67 -0.44
CA ALA A 52 12.54 -12.10 0.27
C ALA A 52 12.69 -10.57 0.03
N ASN A 53 12.15 -10.06 -1.08
CA ASN A 53 12.14 -8.62 -1.40
C ASN A 53 10.97 -7.87 -0.71
N HIS A 54 10.11 -8.56 0.04
CA HIS A 54 8.99 -7.91 0.71
C HIS A 54 9.47 -7.09 1.91
N HIS A 55 9.10 -5.81 1.98
CA HIS A 55 9.50 -4.90 3.07
C HIS A 55 9.19 -5.42 4.48
N SER A 56 8.15 -6.24 4.64
CA SER A 56 7.76 -6.87 5.91
C SER A 56 8.15 -8.36 5.96
N TYR A 57 9.20 -8.80 5.26
CA TYR A 57 9.63 -10.20 5.23
C TYR A 57 9.85 -10.76 6.63
N ALA A 58 10.56 -10.03 7.49
CA ALA A 58 10.82 -10.45 8.85
C ALA A 58 9.54 -10.71 9.67
N THR A 59 8.52 -9.87 9.51
CA THR A 59 7.23 -10.06 10.19
C THR A 59 6.45 -11.22 9.60
N LYS A 60 6.44 -11.36 8.26
CA LYS A 60 5.65 -12.38 7.58
C LYS A 60 6.27 -13.78 7.69
N VAL A 61 7.56 -13.89 7.69
CA VAL A 61 8.30 -15.16 7.72
C VAL A 61 9.06 -15.33 9.04
N GLY A 62 9.99 -14.41 9.33
CA GLY A 62 10.83 -14.43 10.54
C GLY A 62 11.56 -15.76 10.74
N CYS A 63 11.67 -16.19 11.98
CA CYS A 63 12.25 -17.47 12.34
C CYS A 63 11.33 -18.68 12.09
N ARG A 64 10.03 -18.45 11.78
CA ARG A 64 9.03 -19.51 11.58
C ARG A 64 9.19 -20.25 10.24
N GLY A 65 9.88 -19.63 9.28
CA GLY A 65 10.05 -20.18 7.94
C GLY A 65 8.75 -20.32 7.15
N ILE A 66 8.81 -20.94 5.98
CA ILE A 66 7.66 -21.15 5.10
C ILE A 66 7.56 -22.64 4.77
N ALA A 67 6.44 -23.27 5.12
CA ALA A 67 6.16 -24.67 4.82
C ALA A 67 5.54 -24.84 3.44
N SER A 68 4.58 -23.99 3.06
CA SER A 68 3.91 -24.02 1.76
C SER A 68 3.36 -22.65 1.37
N MET A 69 2.95 -22.55 0.11
CA MET A 69 2.32 -21.36 -0.45
C MET A 69 1.14 -21.77 -1.33
N GLN A 70 0.02 -21.07 -1.26
CA GLN A 70 -1.18 -21.37 -2.02
C GLN A 70 -1.78 -20.11 -2.62
N LYS A 71 -2.57 -20.28 -3.71
CA LYS A 71 -3.40 -19.19 -4.25
C LYS A 71 -4.62 -18.99 -3.36
N ILE A 72 -4.93 -17.73 -3.08
CA ILE A 72 -6.13 -17.34 -2.35
C ILE A 72 -6.87 -16.21 -3.05
N ARG A 73 -8.15 -16.06 -2.71
CA ARG A 73 -8.89 -14.82 -2.96
C ARG A 73 -8.70 -13.89 -1.77
N THR A 74 -8.24 -12.66 -2.03
CA THR A 74 -8.04 -11.66 -0.99
C THR A 74 -9.36 -11.03 -0.57
N GLU A 75 -9.38 -10.35 0.57
CA GLU A 75 -10.54 -9.57 1.06
C GLU A 75 -11.01 -8.49 0.07
N TYR A 76 -10.13 -8.03 -0.84
CA TYR A 76 -10.44 -7.07 -1.90
C TYR A 76 -11.00 -7.72 -3.18
N GLY A 77 -11.24 -9.04 -3.18
CA GLY A 77 -11.77 -9.79 -4.31
C GLY A 77 -10.77 -10.16 -5.40
N ASN A 78 -9.50 -9.76 -5.27
CA ASN A 78 -8.42 -10.13 -6.18
C ASN A 78 -7.79 -11.46 -5.77
N TYR A 79 -7.05 -12.09 -6.70
CA TYR A 79 -6.24 -13.27 -6.37
C TYR A 79 -4.84 -12.85 -5.91
N GLY A 80 -4.31 -13.59 -4.93
CA GLY A 80 -3.00 -13.42 -4.35
C GLY A 80 -2.43 -14.72 -3.82
N PHE A 81 -1.39 -14.62 -3.02
CA PHE A 81 -0.74 -15.77 -2.39
C PHE A 81 -0.83 -15.68 -0.87
N GLN A 82 -1.02 -16.81 -0.25
CA GLN A 82 -0.93 -17.02 1.19
C GLN A 82 0.19 -18.00 1.49
N ILE A 83 1.02 -17.66 2.47
CA ILE A 83 2.01 -18.59 3.03
C ILE A 83 1.44 -19.31 4.24
N THR A 84 1.76 -20.58 4.38
CA THR A 84 1.64 -21.36 5.61
C THR A 84 3.04 -21.54 6.17
N ARG A 85 3.24 -21.15 7.44
CA ARG A 85 4.52 -21.28 8.12
C ARG A 85 4.68 -22.66 8.75
N HIS A 86 5.88 -23.00 9.21
CA HIS A 86 6.12 -24.32 9.87
C HIS A 86 5.36 -24.48 11.19
N ASP A 87 4.90 -23.39 11.81
CA ASP A 87 4.02 -23.41 12.98
C ASP A 87 2.53 -23.48 12.63
N ASN A 88 2.19 -23.76 11.36
CA ASN A 88 0.84 -23.80 10.78
C ASN A 88 0.12 -22.44 10.77
N SER A 89 0.72 -21.37 11.23
CA SER A 89 0.15 -20.02 11.08
C SER A 89 0.17 -19.58 9.61
N ARG A 90 -0.80 -18.74 9.22
CA ARG A 90 -0.96 -18.31 7.83
C ARG A 90 -0.94 -16.79 7.74
N THR A 91 -0.44 -16.28 6.65
CA THR A 91 -0.53 -14.86 6.28
C THR A 91 -0.48 -14.72 4.75
N ASP A 92 -1.16 -13.74 4.21
CA ASP A 92 -1.02 -13.34 2.82
C ASP A 92 0.15 -12.36 2.64
N PHE A 93 0.48 -12.07 1.40
CA PHE A 93 1.42 -11.02 1.06
C PHE A 93 1.14 -10.41 -0.31
N SER A 94 1.52 -9.16 -0.47
CA SER A 94 1.42 -8.46 -1.75
C SER A 94 2.62 -8.80 -2.64
N TRP A 95 2.46 -9.65 -3.63
CA TRP A 95 3.50 -9.95 -4.60
C TRP A 95 3.95 -8.69 -5.38
N THR A 96 3.05 -7.72 -5.60
CA THR A 96 3.40 -6.45 -6.24
C THR A 96 4.36 -5.62 -5.39
N ALA A 97 4.25 -5.72 -4.04
CA ALA A 97 5.20 -5.09 -3.13
C ALA A 97 6.58 -5.78 -3.14
N CYS A 98 6.66 -7.04 -3.60
CA CYS A 98 7.92 -7.74 -3.80
C CYS A 98 8.60 -7.35 -5.12
N VAL A 99 7.82 -7.16 -6.20
CA VAL A 99 8.31 -6.70 -7.51
C VAL A 99 8.79 -5.24 -7.45
N THR A 100 8.09 -4.43 -6.69
CA THR A 100 8.46 -3.03 -6.43
C THR A 100 8.51 -2.81 -4.93
N PRO A 101 9.66 -3.15 -4.30
CA PRO A 101 9.83 -2.96 -2.86
C PRO A 101 9.56 -1.51 -2.47
N ARG A 102 8.77 -1.35 -1.42
CA ARG A 102 8.48 -0.03 -0.87
C ARG A 102 9.70 0.44 -0.11
N ASN A 103 10.10 1.69 -0.32
CA ASN A 103 11.09 2.32 0.53
C ASN A 103 10.44 2.80 1.84
N ASN A 104 11.25 3.12 2.83
CA ASN A 104 10.77 3.62 4.12
C ASN A 104 9.93 4.92 3.97
N LEU A 105 10.22 5.75 2.96
CA LEU A 105 9.44 6.95 2.66
C LEU A 105 7.94 6.65 2.40
N TYR A 106 7.62 5.50 1.81
CA TYR A 106 6.23 5.11 1.61
C TYR A 106 5.49 4.90 2.95
N ASP A 107 6.12 4.19 3.90
CA ASP A 107 5.52 3.95 5.21
C ASP A 107 5.48 5.22 6.07
N ILE A 108 6.52 6.06 6.00
CA ILE A 108 6.53 7.39 6.62
C ILE A 108 5.38 8.24 6.08
N LYS A 109 5.19 8.28 4.75
CA LYS A 109 4.09 9.02 4.13
C LYS A 109 2.70 8.51 4.56
N LYS A 110 2.56 7.21 4.78
CA LYS A 110 1.33 6.63 5.37
C LYS A 110 1.15 7.07 6.83
N ALA A 111 2.19 7.01 7.64
CA ALA A 111 2.15 7.46 9.03
C ALA A 111 1.82 8.96 9.14
N CYS A 112 2.34 9.77 8.22
CA CYS A 112 1.96 11.18 8.08
C CYS A 112 0.46 11.36 7.79
N ARG A 113 -0.12 10.57 6.88
CA ARG A 113 -1.57 10.62 6.62
C ARG A 113 -2.38 10.24 7.84
N GLU A 114 -1.94 9.23 8.57
CA GLU A 114 -2.60 8.78 9.79
C GLU A 114 -2.54 9.85 10.89
N SER A 115 -1.41 10.54 11.04
CA SER A 115 -1.25 11.59 12.06
C SER A 115 -2.17 12.79 11.87
N ILE A 116 -2.67 13.04 10.66
CA ILE A 116 -3.61 14.12 10.34
C ILE A 116 -5.05 13.64 10.11
N ALA A 117 -5.31 12.32 10.17
CA ALA A 117 -6.61 11.75 9.81
C ALA A 117 -7.76 12.35 10.63
N LEU A 118 -7.54 12.53 11.94
CA LEU A 118 -8.53 13.14 12.84
C LEU A 118 -8.78 14.62 12.50
N ASP A 119 -7.74 15.39 12.16
CA ASP A 119 -7.88 16.80 11.80
C ASP A 119 -8.69 16.96 10.51
N ILE A 120 -8.43 16.10 9.51
CA ILE A 120 -9.20 16.04 8.27
C ILE A 120 -10.66 15.67 8.53
N GLN A 121 -10.91 14.69 9.42
CA GLN A 121 -12.27 14.30 9.81
C GLN A 121 -13.00 15.43 10.53
N ASN A 122 -12.34 16.10 11.47
CA ASN A 122 -12.89 17.24 12.20
C ASN A 122 -13.19 18.43 11.26
N TYR A 123 -12.30 18.73 10.33
CA TYR A 123 -12.52 19.74 9.31
C TYR A 123 -13.78 19.41 8.47
N LYS A 124 -13.91 18.17 8.01
CA LYS A 124 -15.08 17.70 7.27
C LYS A 124 -16.35 17.84 8.12
N SER A 125 -16.33 17.46 9.39
CA SER A 125 -17.48 17.52 10.28
C SER A 125 -17.94 18.96 10.52
N LYS A 126 -17.04 19.89 10.79
CA LYS A 126 -17.35 21.32 10.97
C LYS A 126 -18.06 21.92 9.76
N ILE A 127 -17.67 21.54 8.53
CA ILE A 127 -18.35 22.03 7.31
C ILE A 127 -19.81 21.58 7.30
N TYR A 128 -20.10 20.33 7.70
CA TYR A 128 -21.48 19.81 7.72
C TYR A 128 -22.31 20.32 8.91
N GLU A 129 -21.69 20.77 9.98
CA GLU A 129 -22.40 21.46 11.09
C GLU A 129 -23.00 22.79 10.63
N ALA A 130 -22.37 23.47 9.64
CA ALA A 130 -22.90 24.69 9.03
C ALA A 130 -23.98 24.45 7.97
N GLY A 131 -24.29 23.19 7.64
CA GLY A 131 -25.28 22.79 6.65
C GLY A 131 -24.71 21.94 5.52
N LEU A 132 -25.53 21.68 4.49
CA LEU A 132 -25.10 20.89 3.33
C LEU A 132 -24.19 21.72 2.44
N PRO A 133 -22.88 21.36 2.31
CA PRO A 133 -21.93 22.15 1.54
C PRO A 133 -22.18 22.06 0.03
N ILE A 134 -21.77 23.10 -0.69
CA ILE A 134 -21.77 23.18 -2.15
C ILE A 134 -20.35 22.95 -2.65
N CYS A 135 -20.17 22.06 -3.63
CA CYS A 135 -18.87 21.85 -4.27
C CYS A 135 -18.48 23.12 -5.07
N PRO A 136 -17.33 23.75 -4.80
CA PRO A 136 -16.92 24.97 -5.49
C PRO A 136 -16.61 24.75 -6.98
N ILE A 137 -16.39 23.51 -7.42
CA ILE A 137 -16.11 23.18 -8.83
C ILE A 137 -17.39 22.87 -9.60
N THR A 138 -18.32 22.12 -9.01
CA THR A 138 -19.52 21.66 -9.71
C THR A 138 -20.76 22.53 -9.45
N GLY A 139 -20.73 23.38 -8.42
CA GLY A 139 -21.88 24.15 -7.95
C GLY A 139 -23.01 23.31 -7.35
N LYS A 140 -22.79 22.02 -7.10
CA LYS A 140 -23.81 21.08 -6.60
C LYS A 140 -23.64 20.80 -5.11
N PRO A 141 -24.76 20.52 -4.40
CA PRO A 141 -24.70 20.01 -3.02
C PRO A 141 -23.89 18.73 -2.95
N VAL A 142 -23.09 18.56 -1.88
CA VAL A 142 -22.23 17.40 -1.68
C VAL A 142 -22.71 16.59 -0.48
N PRO A 143 -23.39 15.44 -0.67
CA PRO A 143 -23.68 14.50 0.40
C PRO A 143 -22.41 14.00 1.09
N ARG A 144 -22.52 13.68 2.41
CA ARG A 144 -21.35 13.35 3.24
C ARG A 144 -20.55 12.13 2.73
N GLU A 145 -21.22 11.16 2.14
CA GLU A 145 -20.66 9.95 1.54
C GLU A 145 -19.87 10.23 0.24
N ASN A 146 -20.19 11.34 -0.44
CA ASN A 146 -19.52 11.78 -1.66
C ASN A 146 -18.48 12.87 -1.43
N ALA A 147 -18.26 13.28 -0.19
CA ALA A 147 -17.36 14.36 0.16
C ALA A 147 -15.92 13.90 0.31
N HIS A 148 -15.03 14.53 -0.44
CA HIS A 148 -13.58 14.38 -0.32
C HIS A 148 -12.94 15.71 0.10
N ILE A 149 -12.01 15.66 1.05
CA ILE A 149 -11.17 16.81 1.40
C ILE A 149 -9.98 16.86 0.45
N HIS A 150 -9.78 18.00 -0.17
CA HIS A 150 -8.72 18.26 -1.13
C HIS A 150 -7.76 19.33 -0.60
N HIS A 151 -6.47 19.14 -0.83
CA HIS A 151 -5.44 20.13 -0.60
C HIS A 151 -5.42 21.09 -1.79
N GLN A 152 -5.80 22.36 -1.60
CA GLN A 152 -6.04 23.32 -2.68
C GLN A 152 -4.72 23.86 -3.26
N ASP A 153 -3.90 24.48 -2.44
CA ASP A 153 -2.71 25.24 -2.89
C ASP A 153 -1.47 24.34 -3.03
N LEU A 154 -1.19 23.56 -1.99
CA LEU A 154 -0.09 22.60 -1.96
C LEU A 154 -0.65 21.19 -1.84
N SER A 155 -0.24 20.29 -2.73
CA SER A 155 -0.62 18.88 -2.59
C SER A 155 -0.07 18.28 -1.30
N PHE A 156 -0.73 17.23 -0.77
CA PHE A 156 -0.18 16.48 0.36
C PHE A 156 1.25 16.01 0.10
N ASP A 157 1.55 15.59 -1.13
CA ASP A 157 2.87 15.10 -1.52
C ASP A 157 3.92 16.21 -1.52
N THR A 158 3.53 17.42 -1.89
CA THR A 158 4.39 18.61 -1.80
C THR A 158 4.66 18.98 -0.34
N ILE A 159 3.62 19.04 0.50
CA ILE A 159 3.75 19.32 1.94
C ILE A 159 4.66 18.28 2.60
N PHE A 160 4.47 17.00 2.31
CA PHE A 160 5.30 15.91 2.82
C PHE A 160 6.77 16.08 2.41
N SER A 161 7.04 16.36 1.13
CA SER A 161 8.41 16.53 0.63
C SER A 161 9.10 17.75 1.26
N GLN A 162 8.38 18.85 1.41
CA GLN A 162 8.90 20.04 2.10
C GLN A 162 9.18 19.77 3.57
N TRP A 163 8.27 19.05 4.27
CA TRP A 163 8.47 18.67 5.66
C TRP A 163 9.73 17.80 5.84
N VAL A 164 9.93 16.80 4.98
CA VAL A 164 11.13 15.94 5.01
C VAL A 164 12.39 16.79 4.86
N HIS A 165 12.39 17.72 3.92
CA HIS A 165 13.54 18.59 3.64
C HIS A 165 13.78 19.62 4.76
N GLU A 166 12.73 20.38 5.15
CA GLU A 166 12.85 21.50 6.12
C GLU A 166 13.16 21.00 7.55
N ASN A 167 12.79 19.78 7.90
CA ASN A 167 13.06 19.18 9.22
C ASN A 167 14.23 18.18 9.20
N ASN A 168 15.00 18.11 8.11
CA ASN A 168 16.14 17.20 7.95
C ASN A 168 15.79 15.74 8.30
N ILE A 169 14.60 15.26 7.88
CA ILE A 169 14.15 13.91 8.17
C ILE A 169 15.01 12.90 7.41
N ILE A 170 15.68 12.04 8.14
CA ILE A 170 16.45 10.92 7.60
C ILE A 170 15.56 9.68 7.60
N PRO A 171 15.06 9.22 6.44
CA PRO A 171 14.06 8.16 6.40
C PRO A 171 14.51 6.84 7.05
N SER A 172 15.80 6.53 7.01
CA SER A 172 16.36 5.32 7.63
C SER A 172 16.34 5.32 9.16
N GLU A 173 16.21 6.49 9.78
CA GLU A 173 16.19 6.67 11.24
C GLU A 173 14.77 6.68 11.80
N ILE A 174 13.76 6.89 10.93
CA ILE A 174 12.36 6.92 11.35
C ILE A 174 11.83 5.51 11.56
N GLN A 175 11.37 5.24 12.78
CA GLN A 175 10.73 3.98 13.13
C GLN A 175 9.21 4.06 12.96
N ILE A 176 8.69 3.10 12.19
CA ILE A 176 7.26 3.00 11.86
C ILE A 176 6.70 1.70 12.43
N ASP A 177 5.60 1.80 13.15
CA ASP A 177 4.81 0.69 13.65
C ASP A 177 3.56 0.42 12.78
N GLY A 178 2.79 -0.64 13.09
CA GLY A 178 1.59 -1.02 12.35
C GLY A 178 1.85 -2.02 11.22
N HIS A 179 2.96 -2.76 11.27
CA HIS A 179 3.28 -3.84 10.32
C HIS A 179 2.63 -5.19 10.68
N GLN A 180 1.55 -5.19 11.46
CA GLN A 180 0.83 -6.41 11.80
C GLN A 180 0.13 -6.99 10.57
N ASP A 181 0.00 -8.32 10.53
CA ASP A 181 -0.70 -9.02 9.46
C ASP A 181 -2.14 -8.49 9.35
N GLY A 182 -2.56 -8.14 8.13
CA GLY A 182 -3.87 -7.56 7.84
C GLY A 182 -4.00 -6.04 8.09
N SER A 183 -3.04 -5.39 8.76
CA SER A 183 -3.09 -3.94 8.96
C SER A 183 -2.47 -3.17 7.80
N SER A 184 -3.24 -2.25 7.21
CA SER A 184 -2.72 -1.27 6.25
C SER A 184 -2.25 0.02 6.91
N THR A 185 -2.57 0.25 8.19
CA THR A 185 -2.27 1.46 8.94
C THR A 185 -0.80 1.50 9.35
N ARG A 186 -0.22 2.69 9.38
CA ARG A 186 1.16 2.94 9.78
C ARG A 186 1.19 4.09 10.76
N TYR A 187 1.96 3.95 11.82
CA TYR A 187 2.13 4.97 12.86
C TYR A 187 3.59 5.27 13.07
N PHE A 188 3.91 6.50 13.41
CA PHE A 188 5.23 6.80 13.96
C PHE A 188 5.33 6.16 15.35
N ARG A 189 6.46 5.47 15.61
CA ARG A 189 6.75 4.98 16.96
C ARG A 189 6.96 6.13 17.93
N ASP A 190 7.59 7.20 17.44
CA ASP A 190 7.80 8.43 18.17
C ASP A 190 6.60 9.37 17.95
N PRO A 191 5.80 9.67 18.99
CA PRO A 191 4.64 10.56 18.89
C PRO A 191 5.02 12.00 18.59
N ASP A 192 6.26 12.44 18.91
CA ASP A 192 6.71 13.81 18.65
C ASP A 192 6.92 14.03 17.16
N ILE A 193 7.34 13.03 16.41
CA ILE A 193 7.43 13.08 14.94
C ILE A 193 6.02 13.22 14.34
N ALA A 194 5.05 12.45 14.84
CA ALA A 194 3.66 12.55 14.39
C ALA A 194 3.09 13.96 14.65
N LYS A 195 3.34 14.49 15.85
CA LYS A 195 2.92 15.84 16.24
C LYS A 195 3.60 16.91 15.37
N ASN A 196 4.92 16.80 15.16
CA ASN A 196 5.68 17.74 14.34
C ASN A 196 5.12 17.80 12.90
N PHE A 197 4.87 16.63 12.28
CA PHE A 197 4.26 16.61 10.94
C PHE A 197 2.85 17.21 10.95
N ARG A 198 2.02 16.88 11.93
CA ARG A 198 0.65 17.41 12.04
C ARG A 198 0.64 18.92 12.16
N ASP A 199 1.49 19.48 13.03
CA ASP A 199 1.60 20.92 13.22
C ASP A 199 2.11 21.62 11.93
N TYR A 200 3.09 21.01 11.25
CA TYR A 200 3.60 21.48 9.97
C TYR A 200 2.51 21.47 8.88
N HIS A 201 1.79 20.36 8.77
CA HIS A 201 0.69 20.22 7.82
C HIS A 201 -0.40 21.26 8.05
N ASN A 202 -0.85 21.43 9.30
CA ASN A 202 -1.91 22.37 9.65
C ASN A 202 -1.51 23.84 9.37
N LYS A 203 -0.21 24.15 9.41
CA LYS A 203 0.31 25.47 9.05
C LYS A 203 0.35 25.70 7.53
N LYS A 204 0.58 24.65 6.73
CA LYS A 204 0.84 24.77 5.28
C LYS A 204 -0.39 24.43 4.42
N ALA A 205 -1.30 23.58 4.93
CA ALA A 205 -2.39 23.04 4.14
C ALA A 205 -3.59 24.00 4.08
N THR A 206 -4.02 24.32 2.86
CA THR A 206 -5.34 24.88 2.58
C THR A 206 -6.27 23.77 2.14
N LEU A 207 -7.32 23.51 2.91
CA LEU A 207 -8.23 22.39 2.68
C LEU A 207 -9.55 22.90 2.12
N ILE A 208 -10.10 22.18 1.13
CA ILE A 208 -11.44 22.40 0.61
C ILE A 208 -12.20 21.08 0.51
N LEU A 209 -13.53 21.17 0.62
CA LEU A 209 -14.40 20.03 0.41
C LEU A 209 -14.87 20.00 -1.05
N LEU A 210 -14.67 18.86 -1.71
CA LEU A 210 -15.09 18.63 -3.10
C LEU A 210 -16.00 17.41 -3.20
N ASP A 211 -16.83 17.41 -4.23
CA ASP A 211 -17.46 16.16 -4.69
C ASP A 211 -16.41 15.16 -5.16
N LYS A 212 -16.61 13.88 -4.87
CA LYS A 212 -15.71 12.79 -5.24
C LYS A 212 -15.33 12.78 -6.71
N THR A 213 -16.32 13.02 -7.60
CA THR A 213 -16.10 13.01 -9.04
C THR A 213 -15.25 14.18 -9.50
N ALA A 214 -15.49 15.37 -8.95
CA ALA A 214 -14.68 16.56 -9.21
C ALA A 214 -13.23 16.36 -8.71
N HIS A 215 -13.05 15.84 -7.49
CA HIS A 215 -11.75 15.54 -6.93
C HIS A 215 -10.93 14.55 -7.78
N LEU A 216 -11.56 13.48 -8.29
CA LEU A 216 -10.89 12.49 -9.15
C LEU A 216 -10.48 13.07 -10.52
N LYS A 217 -11.25 14.00 -11.06
CA LYS A 217 -10.91 14.69 -12.32
C LYS A 217 -9.70 15.62 -12.18
N LEU A 218 -9.57 16.32 -11.05
CA LEU A 218 -8.39 17.14 -10.76
C LEU A 218 -7.11 16.31 -10.71
N LYS A 219 -7.16 15.13 -10.10
CA LYS A 219 -6.00 14.24 -10.03
C LYS A 219 -5.52 13.75 -11.41
N LYS A 220 -6.43 13.49 -12.34
CA LYS A 220 -6.05 13.08 -13.70
C LYS A 220 -5.34 14.19 -14.47
N LYS A 221 -5.76 15.45 -14.34
CA LYS A 221 -5.12 16.60 -15.01
C LYS A 221 -3.72 16.94 -14.48
N ALA A 222 -3.37 16.49 -13.29
CA ALA A 222 -2.04 16.73 -12.71
C ALA A 222 -0.99 15.70 -13.17
N TYR A 223 -1.39 14.65 -13.93
CA TYR A 223 -0.53 13.58 -14.45
C TYR A 223 -0.46 13.55 -15.98
N ASP A 224 -1.23 14.41 -16.68
CA ASP A 224 -1.14 14.68 -18.12
C ASP A 224 -0.31 15.96 -18.37
#